data_f3ba51a67f9154d2513f47e3a7993c6e
#
_entry.id   f3ba51a67f9154d2513f47e3a7993c6e
#
_cell.length_a   1.000
_cell.length_b   1.000
_cell.length_c   1.000
_cell.angle_alpha   90.00
_cell.angle_beta   90.00
_cell.angle_gamma   90.00
#
_symmetry.space_group_name_H-M   'P 1'
#
loop_
_entity.id
_entity.type
_entity.pdbx_description
1 polymer ?
#
loop_
_entity_poly.entity_id
_entity_poly.type
_entity_poly.pdbx_seq_one_letter_code
_entity_poly.pdbx_strand_id
1 'polypeptide(L)'
;MGLFNGKKAKEKVLQDFTRSNMSPGLAKIAYAKYANNGEIHTAAQTLSKEQVDECYQAAFLLFLKKSYSEQTHQIMALAAMGGNAYACVRMGFLQPSIEEVWREHCDYSEYQTAKAAWMKIVGPY
;
A
#
# COMPACT_ATOMS: atom_id res chain seq x y z
N MET A 1 2.64 -15.85 22.98
CA MET A 1 3.15 -14.48 22.85
C MET A 1 2.83 -13.83 21.50
N GLY A 2 2.64 -14.61 20.46
CA GLY A 2 2.26 -14.08 19.15
C GLY A 2 0.98 -13.26 19.13
N LEU A 3 0.01 -13.61 19.97
CA LEU A 3 -1.25 -12.87 20.09
C LEU A 3 -1.03 -11.43 20.60
N PHE A 4 -0.12 -11.25 21.54
CA PHE A 4 0.19 -9.95 22.10
C PHE A 4 0.86 -9.04 21.07
N ASN A 5 1.85 -9.58 20.38
CA ASN A 5 2.57 -8.83 19.36
C ASN A 5 1.67 -8.50 18.17
N GLY A 6 0.82 -9.43 17.76
CA GLY A 6 -0.13 -9.23 16.68
C GLY A 6 -1.14 -8.12 17.00
N LYS A 7 -1.62 -8.07 18.23
CA LYS A 7 -2.56 -7.02 18.68
C LYS A 7 -1.92 -5.64 18.63
N LYS A 8 -0.69 -5.50 19.14
CA LYS A 8 0.04 -4.23 19.11
C LYS A 8 0.33 -3.77 17.68
N ALA A 9 0.73 -4.70 16.81
CA ALA A 9 0.98 -4.39 15.41
C ALA A 9 -0.29 -3.89 14.72
N LYS A 10 -1.42 -4.54 14.96
CA LYS A 10 -2.71 -4.13 14.41
C LYS A 10 -3.15 -2.75 14.91
N GLU A 11 -2.94 -2.48 16.19
CA GLU A 11 -3.26 -1.16 16.77
C GLU A 11 -2.40 -0.08 16.14
N LYS A 12 -1.13 -0.36 15.89
CA LYS A 12 -0.24 0.59 15.23
C LYS A 12 -0.69 0.88 13.80
N VAL A 13 -1.09 -0.14 13.03
CA VAL A 13 -1.61 0.04 11.68
C VAL A 13 -2.82 0.97 11.69
N LEU A 14 -3.74 0.74 12.62
CA LEU A 14 -4.94 1.56 12.76
C LEU A 14 -4.58 3.01 13.09
N GLN A 15 -3.62 3.22 13.99
CA GLN A 15 -3.15 4.56 14.34
C GLN A 15 -2.49 5.25 13.16
N ASP A 16 -1.65 4.53 12.41
CA ASP A 16 -0.96 5.08 11.25
C ASP A 16 -1.97 5.49 10.17
N PHE A 17 -2.99 4.69 9.95
CA PHE A 17 -4.07 5.03 9.03
C PHE A 17 -4.82 6.30 9.47
N THR A 18 -5.14 6.39 10.74
CA THR A 18 -5.83 7.54 11.31
C THR A 18 -5.00 8.81 11.13
N ARG A 19 -3.68 8.73 11.38
CA ARG A 19 -2.77 9.85 11.20
C ARG A 19 -2.65 10.28 9.73
N SER A 20 -2.89 9.36 8.82
CA SER A 20 -2.82 9.63 7.38
C SER A 20 -4.14 10.13 6.79
N ASN A 21 -5.11 10.45 7.66
CA ASN A 21 -6.44 10.92 7.25
C ASN A 21 -7.22 9.91 6.42
N MET A 22 -6.91 8.63 6.57
CA MET A 22 -7.67 7.58 5.92
C MET A 22 -9.05 7.44 6.57
N SER A 23 -10.06 7.10 5.78
CA SER A 23 -11.40 6.89 6.33
C SER A 23 -11.40 5.76 7.37
N PRO A 24 -12.19 5.87 8.45
CA PRO A 24 -12.24 4.82 9.47
C PRO A 24 -12.63 3.44 8.92
N GLY A 25 -13.50 3.40 7.92
CA GLY A 25 -13.90 2.15 7.29
C GLY A 25 -12.73 1.46 6.58
N LEU A 26 -11.96 2.24 5.84
CA LEU A 26 -10.79 1.73 5.14
C LEU A 26 -9.68 1.31 6.09
N ALA A 27 -9.47 2.08 7.16
CA ALA A 27 -8.52 1.73 8.21
C ALA A 27 -8.88 0.38 8.85
N LYS A 28 -10.16 0.13 9.06
CA LYS A 28 -10.64 -1.15 9.59
C LYS A 28 -10.36 -2.32 8.66
N ILE A 29 -10.56 -2.13 7.37
CA ILE A 29 -10.29 -3.16 6.36
C ILE A 29 -8.80 -3.52 6.37
N ALA A 30 -7.94 -2.52 6.32
CA ALA A 30 -6.51 -2.74 6.33
C ALA A 30 -6.03 -3.37 7.64
N TYR A 31 -6.57 -2.92 8.77
CA TYR A 31 -6.28 -3.48 10.07
C TYR A 31 -6.64 -4.97 10.14
N ALA A 32 -7.83 -5.32 9.65
CA ALA A 32 -8.30 -6.70 9.68
C ALA A 32 -7.43 -7.62 8.82
N LYS A 33 -6.84 -7.11 7.74
CA LYS A 33 -6.06 -7.90 6.80
C LYS A 33 -4.55 -7.85 7.04
N TYR A 34 -4.09 -7.01 7.93
CA TYR A 34 -2.65 -6.80 8.16
C TYR A 34 -1.92 -8.07 8.55
N ALA A 35 -2.49 -8.88 9.43
CA ALA A 35 -1.83 -10.08 9.93
C ALA A 35 -1.90 -11.27 8.96
N ASN A 36 -2.62 -11.12 7.85
CA ASN A 36 -2.84 -12.22 6.90
C ASN A 36 -2.43 -11.79 5.50
N ASN A 37 -1.14 -11.95 5.21
CA ASN A 37 -0.57 -11.55 3.92
C ASN A 37 -1.23 -12.25 2.73
N GLY A 38 -1.68 -13.49 2.90
CA GLY A 38 -2.33 -14.24 1.83
C GLY A 38 -3.64 -13.64 1.39
N GLU A 39 -4.26 -12.80 2.22
CA GLU A 39 -5.53 -12.18 1.92
C GLU A 39 -5.43 -10.75 1.37
N ILE A 40 -4.24 -10.18 1.29
CA ILE A 40 -4.06 -8.80 0.79
C ILE A 40 -4.61 -8.67 -0.63
N HIS A 41 -4.31 -9.62 -1.48
CA HIS A 41 -4.80 -9.63 -2.86
C HIS A 41 -6.33 -9.69 -2.91
N THR A 42 -6.94 -10.60 -2.14
CA THR A 42 -8.39 -10.73 -2.05
C THR A 42 -9.03 -9.46 -1.49
N ALA A 43 -8.42 -8.90 -0.44
CA ALA A 43 -8.90 -7.64 0.16
C ALA A 43 -8.88 -6.50 -0.86
N ALA A 44 -7.81 -6.39 -1.63
CA ALA A 44 -7.67 -5.35 -2.64
C ALA A 44 -8.79 -5.40 -3.68
N GLN A 45 -9.23 -6.60 -4.05
CA GLN A 45 -10.29 -6.78 -5.03
C GLN A 45 -11.67 -6.37 -4.53
N THR A 46 -11.85 -6.27 -3.21
CA THR A 46 -13.12 -5.84 -2.63
C THR A 46 -13.23 -4.33 -2.47
N LEU A 47 -12.13 -3.60 -2.72
CA LEU A 47 -12.10 -2.15 -2.56
C LEU A 47 -12.52 -1.45 -3.85
N SER A 48 -13.19 -0.30 -3.70
CA SER A 48 -13.44 0.58 -4.83
C SER A 48 -12.14 1.27 -5.26
N LYS A 49 -12.13 1.83 -6.46
CA LYS A 49 -10.98 2.61 -6.94
C LYS A 49 -10.64 3.75 -5.97
N GLU A 50 -11.65 4.44 -5.45
CA GLU A 50 -11.45 5.54 -4.51
C GLU A 50 -10.78 5.05 -3.22
N GLN A 51 -11.21 3.90 -2.71
CA GLN A 51 -10.63 3.30 -1.51
C GLN A 51 -9.18 2.87 -1.75
N VAL A 52 -8.90 2.31 -2.91
CA VAL A 52 -7.53 1.94 -3.30
C VAL A 52 -6.63 3.18 -3.34
N ASP A 53 -7.11 4.26 -3.94
CA ASP A 53 -6.35 5.51 -4.01
C ASP A 53 -6.12 6.11 -2.61
N GLU A 54 -7.09 6.01 -1.71
CA GLU A 54 -6.91 6.41 -0.31
C GLU A 54 -5.82 5.58 0.38
N CYS A 55 -5.78 4.27 0.12
CA CYS A 55 -4.71 3.41 0.64
C CYS A 55 -3.35 3.89 0.16
N TYR A 56 -3.23 4.20 -1.11
CA TYR A 56 -1.98 4.71 -1.66
C TYR A 56 -1.58 6.03 -0.99
N GLN A 57 -2.50 6.97 -0.85
CA GLN A 57 -2.23 8.25 -0.22
C GLN A 57 -1.73 8.08 1.22
N ALA A 58 -2.38 7.20 1.99
CA ALA A 58 -1.95 6.91 3.34
C ALA A 58 -0.55 6.32 3.38
N ALA A 59 -0.27 5.34 2.53
CA ALA A 59 1.04 4.71 2.44
C ALA A 59 2.11 5.72 2.00
N PHE A 60 1.78 6.60 1.07
CA PHE A 60 2.71 7.62 0.59
C PHE A 60 3.04 8.65 1.69
N LEU A 61 2.05 9.06 2.48
CA LEU A 61 2.30 9.95 3.61
C LEU A 61 3.21 9.33 4.65
N LEU A 62 3.01 8.04 4.94
CA LEU A 62 3.89 7.29 5.85
C LEU A 62 5.30 7.18 5.25
N PHE A 63 5.40 6.95 3.96
CA PHE A 63 6.67 6.91 3.25
C PHE A 63 7.41 8.25 3.37
N LEU A 64 6.72 9.38 3.16
CA LEU A 64 7.31 10.70 3.28
C LEU A 64 7.81 11.01 4.70
N LYS A 65 7.14 10.45 5.70
CA LYS A 65 7.55 10.57 7.11
C LYS A 65 8.67 9.60 7.47
N LYS A 66 9.20 8.88 6.50
CA LYS A 66 10.24 7.85 6.67
C LYS A 66 9.82 6.73 7.63
N SER A 67 8.54 6.43 7.67
CA SER A 67 8.00 5.31 8.42
C SER A 67 8.03 4.06 7.55
N TYR A 68 9.20 3.41 7.48
CA TYR A 68 9.42 2.23 6.64
C TYR A 68 9.11 0.95 7.40
N SER A 69 7.98 0.92 8.09
CA SER A 69 7.55 -0.26 8.81
C SER A 69 6.93 -1.29 7.87
N GLU A 70 6.81 -2.52 8.35
CA GLU A 70 6.11 -3.57 7.62
C GLU A 70 4.67 -3.16 7.30
N GLN A 71 4.05 -2.40 8.19
CA GLN A 71 2.70 -1.88 8.00
C GLN A 71 2.60 -0.97 6.78
N THR A 72 3.56 -0.05 6.64
CA THR A 72 3.61 0.84 5.48
C THR A 72 3.75 0.04 4.18
N HIS A 73 4.60 -0.98 4.20
CA HIS A 73 4.79 -1.87 3.07
C HIS A 73 3.49 -2.60 2.71
N GLN A 74 2.78 -3.13 3.71
CA GLN A 74 1.52 -3.85 3.49
C GLN A 74 0.44 -2.95 2.90
N ILE A 75 0.33 -1.71 3.37
CA ILE A 75 -0.64 -0.75 2.83
C ILE A 75 -0.31 -0.41 1.37
N MET A 76 0.96 -0.21 1.08
CA MET A 76 1.40 0.09 -0.28
C MET A 76 1.14 -1.11 -1.21
N ALA A 77 1.41 -2.33 -0.75
CA ALA A 77 1.13 -3.55 -1.50
C ALA A 77 -0.38 -3.70 -1.76
N LEU A 78 -1.21 -3.40 -0.77
CA LEU A 78 -2.66 -3.43 -0.92
C LEU A 78 -3.12 -2.47 -2.02
N ALA A 79 -2.61 -1.25 -2.02
CA ALA A 79 -2.94 -0.26 -3.04
C ALA A 79 -2.47 -0.71 -4.44
N ALA A 80 -1.28 -1.29 -4.53
CA ALA A 80 -0.75 -1.81 -5.79
C ALA A 80 -1.61 -2.94 -6.34
N MET A 81 -1.96 -3.90 -5.49
CA MET A 81 -2.81 -5.02 -5.90
C MET A 81 -4.23 -4.58 -6.28
N GLY A 82 -4.67 -3.44 -5.76
CA GLY A 82 -5.93 -2.82 -6.14
C GLY A 82 -5.87 -2.00 -7.41
N GLY A 83 -4.69 -1.86 -8.01
CA GLY A 83 -4.53 -1.21 -9.32
C GLY A 83 -4.07 0.24 -9.28
N ASN A 84 -3.64 0.76 -8.13
CA ASN A 84 -3.08 2.11 -8.09
C ASN A 84 -1.70 2.11 -8.75
N ALA A 85 -1.54 2.89 -9.82
CA ALA A 85 -0.32 2.88 -10.63
C ALA A 85 0.92 3.34 -9.85
N TYR A 86 0.79 4.36 -9.02
CA TYR A 86 1.92 4.83 -8.20
C TYR A 86 2.37 3.78 -7.20
N ALA A 87 1.42 3.07 -6.59
CA ALA A 87 1.74 1.98 -5.67
C ALA A 87 2.44 0.84 -6.40
N CYS A 88 2.00 0.51 -7.61
CA CYS A 88 2.67 -0.50 -8.44
C CYS A 88 4.10 -0.10 -8.77
N VAL A 89 4.34 1.17 -9.08
CA VAL A 89 5.69 1.71 -9.33
C VAL A 89 6.57 1.55 -8.10
N ARG A 90 6.07 1.93 -6.93
CA ARG A 90 6.82 1.80 -5.68
C ARG A 90 7.18 0.36 -5.38
N MET A 91 6.23 -0.55 -5.54
CA MET A 91 6.47 -1.97 -5.32
C MET A 91 7.48 -2.54 -6.32
N GLY A 92 7.43 -2.07 -7.57
CA GLY A 92 8.42 -2.45 -8.58
C GLY A 92 9.82 -1.99 -8.24
N PHE A 93 9.99 -0.81 -7.65
CA PHE A 93 11.29 -0.35 -7.19
C PHE A 93 11.80 -1.15 -5.98
N LEU A 94 10.91 -1.56 -5.08
CA LEU A 94 11.28 -2.39 -3.93
C LEU A 94 11.63 -3.82 -4.32
N GLN A 95 11.00 -4.34 -5.35
CA GLN A 95 11.15 -5.72 -5.79
C GLN A 95 11.40 -5.76 -7.31
N PRO A 96 12.58 -5.26 -7.76
CA PRO A 96 12.84 -5.14 -9.19
C PRO A 96 12.82 -6.47 -9.94
N SER A 97 13.09 -7.58 -9.27
CA SER A 97 13.07 -8.90 -9.90
C SER A 97 11.67 -9.33 -10.33
N ILE A 98 10.63 -8.73 -9.76
CA ILE A 98 9.23 -9.01 -10.10
C ILE A 98 8.47 -7.75 -10.46
N GLU A 99 9.16 -6.76 -11.01
CA GLU A 99 8.53 -5.51 -11.45
C GLU A 99 7.35 -5.77 -12.39
N GLU A 100 7.48 -6.73 -13.29
CA GLU A 100 6.42 -7.07 -14.23
C GLU A 100 5.14 -7.53 -13.54
N VAL A 101 5.27 -8.27 -12.46
CA VAL A 101 4.12 -8.75 -11.68
C VAL A 101 3.37 -7.56 -11.09
N TRP A 102 4.09 -6.61 -10.50
CA TRP A 102 3.46 -5.41 -9.95
C TRP A 102 2.83 -4.54 -11.03
N ARG A 103 3.52 -4.37 -12.16
CA ARG A 103 3.04 -3.60 -13.29
C ARG A 103 1.71 -4.12 -13.85
N GLU A 104 1.51 -5.44 -13.81
CA GLU A 104 0.31 -6.06 -14.36
C GLU A 104 -0.97 -5.77 -13.56
N HIS A 105 -0.86 -5.25 -12.36
CA HIS A 105 -2.03 -4.89 -11.55
C HIS A 105 -2.72 -3.61 -12.01
N CYS A 106 -2.07 -2.80 -12.85
CA CYS A 106 -2.65 -1.57 -13.37
C CYS A 106 -2.47 -1.49 -14.88
N ASP A 107 -3.07 -0.47 -15.51
CA ASP A 107 -2.89 -0.22 -16.94
C ASP A 107 -1.44 0.16 -17.23
N TYR A 108 -0.88 -0.40 -18.29
CA TYR A 108 0.53 -0.18 -18.65
C TYR A 108 0.83 1.28 -18.93
N SER A 109 -0.07 1.96 -19.62
CA SER A 109 0.07 3.38 -19.93
C SER A 109 0.07 4.22 -18.64
N GLU A 110 -0.84 3.92 -17.72
CA GLU A 110 -0.87 4.57 -16.41
C GLU A 110 0.40 4.29 -15.62
N TYR A 111 0.88 3.06 -15.68
CA TYR A 111 2.12 2.68 -15.01
C TYR A 111 3.30 3.51 -15.51
N GLN A 112 3.46 3.65 -16.83
CA GLN A 112 4.55 4.43 -17.41
C GLN A 112 4.48 5.89 -17.00
N THR A 113 3.31 6.49 -17.05
CA THR A 113 3.09 7.88 -16.63
C THR A 113 3.41 8.06 -15.14
N ALA A 114 2.94 7.14 -14.31
CA ALA A 114 3.19 7.17 -12.87
C ALA A 114 4.68 6.99 -12.57
N LYS A 115 5.36 6.10 -13.30
CA LYS A 115 6.79 5.85 -13.11
C LYS A 115 7.61 7.11 -13.43
N ALA A 116 7.29 7.79 -14.52
CA ALA A 116 7.97 9.03 -14.88
C ALA A 116 7.76 10.12 -13.81
N ALA A 117 6.53 10.26 -13.33
CA ALA A 117 6.20 11.22 -12.28
C ALA A 117 6.88 10.86 -10.95
N TRP A 118 6.88 9.59 -10.57
CA TRP A 118 7.55 9.11 -9.35
C TRP A 118 9.05 9.39 -9.39
N MET A 119 9.70 9.06 -10.51
CA MET A 119 11.13 9.31 -10.69
C MET A 119 11.47 10.78 -10.54
N LYS A 120 10.60 11.67 -11.01
CA LYS A 120 10.80 13.11 -10.97
C LYS A 120 10.63 13.67 -9.56
N ILE A 121 9.66 13.14 -8.79
CA ILE A 121 9.29 13.66 -7.46
C ILE A 121 10.10 12.97 -6.36
N VAL A 122 10.27 11.68 -6.44
CA VAL A 122 10.86 10.84 -5.37
C VAL A 122 12.24 10.33 -5.77
N GLY A 123 12.39 9.84 -7.00
CA GLY A 123 13.59 9.17 -7.47
C GLY A 123 13.38 7.65 -7.58
N PRO A 124 14.47 6.88 -7.76
CA PRO A 124 14.39 5.43 -8.00
C PRO A 124 14.22 4.62 -6.71
N TYR A 125 13.22 4.97 -5.93
CA TYR A 125 13.00 4.32 -4.61
C TYR A 125 11.68 3.63 -4.51
#